data_bceec75b188260cc90bbae69e5988d9c
#
_entry.id   bceec75b188260cc90bbae69e5988d9c
#
_cell.length_a   1.000
_cell.length_b   1.000
_cell.length_c   1.000
_cell.angle_alpha   90.00
_cell.angle_beta   90.00
_cell.angle_gamma   90.00
#
_symmetry.space_group_name_H-M   'P 1'
#
loop_
_entity.id
_entity.type
_entity.pdbx_description
1 polymer ?
#
loop_
_entity_poly.entity_id
_entity_poly.type
_entity_poly.pdbx_seq_one_letter_code
_entity_poly.pdbx_strand_id
1 'polypeptide(L)'
;MGVRRSLFICAAVISIILVLTGCKIKQAEPSTPAGQPPATANPVSPAPRPADPTAELVAGMSLAQKIGQMVVVGLDGTAVQPEIRSLIEERRVGGIILYSNNVVSSKQMSELVNGLKQTNRDAGGKLPLLLSADQEGGRVSRLPKEITAFPASRIIGGTNDSKYAYQVGTALGEAMKSVGLNTDYAPVLDVNTNPNNPVIGERAFGNTAKAVSGMGVQEMLGIKSQGVIPVVKHFPGHGDTSVDSHYGLPVVEHDLQRLRSVEFVPFASAIKEGAPVVMVAHILMTKLDPDTPASMSSFVIQNVLRDELKFDGVVITDDMTMEAIGKTMAIGPAAVKAVSAGADIVLVGHDPAKQKAVIEALTAAVQSGQISQKEIDASVYRIAKLKTSFQLSDEPIPPANVSELNRHIQAALQR
;
A
#
# COMPACT_ATOMS: atom_id res chain seq x y z
N MET A 1 26.15 -22.49 61.81
CA MET A 1 25.68 -21.37 62.64
C MET A 1 24.72 -20.55 61.72
N GLY A 2 23.48 -20.66 61.82
CA GLY A 2 22.47 -20.51 62.86
C GLY A 2 21.45 -19.48 62.22
N VAL A 3 20.39 -19.99 61.71
CA VAL A 3 18.98 -19.91 62.14
C VAL A 3 18.40 -18.49 62.26
N ARG A 4 17.38 -18.15 61.51
CA ARG A 4 15.96 -18.12 61.94
C ARG A 4 14.96 -17.69 60.87
N ARG A 5 13.90 -18.49 60.79
CA ARG A 5 12.63 -18.28 60.12
C ARG A 5 11.83 -17.19 60.85
N SER A 6 10.96 -16.49 60.13
CA SER A 6 9.69 -15.99 60.67
C SER A 6 8.60 -15.97 59.60
N LEU A 7 7.63 -16.85 59.79
CA LEU A 7 6.29 -16.84 59.17
C LEU A 7 5.47 -15.71 59.82
N PHE A 8 4.71 -14.99 59.00
CA PHE A 8 3.50 -14.30 59.48
C PHE A 8 2.30 -14.72 58.62
N ILE A 9 1.40 -15.43 59.32
CA ILE A 9 0.03 -15.76 58.90
C ILE A 9 -0.85 -14.61 59.40
N CYS A 10 -1.69 -14.01 58.56
CA CYS A 10 -2.82 -13.20 58.98
C CYS A 10 -4.09 -13.73 58.37
N ALA A 11 -4.99 -14.13 59.26
CA ALA A 11 -6.27 -14.73 58.98
C ALA A 11 -7.32 -13.71 58.52
N ALA A 12 -8.18 -14.12 57.59
CA ALA A 12 -9.38 -13.40 57.17
C ALA A 12 -10.54 -13.68 58.16
N VAL A 13 -11.21 -12.63 58.60
CA VAL A 13 -12.47 -12.69 59.34
C VAL A 13 -13.60 -12.40 58.41
N ILE A 14 -14.49 -13.37 58.22
CA ILE A 14 -15.78 -13.25 57.52
C ILE A 14 -16.83 -12.85 58.55
N SER A 15 -17.47 -11.70 58.40
CA SER A 15 -18.67 -11.31 59.15
C SER A 15 -19.92 -11.51 58.31
N ILE A 16 -20.72 -12.49 58.74
CA ILE A 16 -22.07 -12.75 58.23
C ILE A 16 -23.04 -11.91 59.08
N ILE A 17 -23.80 -11.02 58.48
CA ILE A 17 -24.91 -10.34 59.12
C ILE A 17 -26.22 -10.94 58.58
N LEU A 18 -26.90 -11.72 59.44
CA LEU A 18 -28.31 -12.13 59.25
C LEU A 18 -29.23 -11.00 59.71
N VAL A 19 -30.12 -10.55 58.82
CA VAL A 19 -31.27 -9.71 59.23
C VAL A 19 -32.55 -10.48 58.97
N LEU A 20 -33.20 -10.92 60.07
CA LEU A 20 -34.55 -11.44 60.09
C LEU A 20 -35.53 -10.28 60.36
N THR A 21 -36.52 -10.09 59.49
CA THR A 21 -37.78 -9.40 59.88
C THR A 21 -38.85 -9.86 58.89
N GLY A 22 -39.78 -10.64 59.30
CA GLY A 22 -41.10 -10.20 59.87
C GLY A 22 -42.19 -10.31 58.81
N CYS A 23 -42.89 -11.49 58.78
CA CYS A 23 -44.15 -11.68 58.07
C CYS A 23 -45.25 -10.74 58.57
N LYS A 24 -45.88 -10.02 57.62
CA LYS A 24 -47.29 -9.49 57.84
C LYS A 24 -48.18 -10.04 56.72
N ILE A 25 -49.14 -10.87 57.15
CA ILE A 25 -50.25 -11.36 56.35
C ILE A 25 -51.17 -10.18 56.11
N LYS A 26 -51.55 -9.87 54.90
CA LYS A 26 -52.67 -9.02 54.53
C LYS A 26 -53.58 -9.75 53.54
N GLN A 27 -54.88 -9.61 53.87
CA GLN A 27 -56.04 -10.26 53.30
C GLN A 27 -56.16 -10.14 51.75
N ALA A 28 -56.78 -11.15 51.18
CA ALA A 28 -57.18 -11.28 49.78
C ALA A 28 -58.32 -10.29 49.43
N GLU A 29 -58.21 -9.60 48.31
CA GLU A 29 -59.27 -8.97 47.56
C GLU A 29 -59.48 -9.60 46.19
N PRO A 30 -60.63 -9.49 45.53
CA PRO A 30 -61.12 -10.44 44.55
C PRO A 30 -60.50 -10.26 43.15
N SER A 31 -60.39 -11.39 42.44
CA SER A 31 -59.91 -11.61 41.11
C SER A 31 -60.58 -10.75 40.01
N THR A 32 -59.78 -9.97 39.26
CA THR A 32 -60.14 -9.39 37.97
C THR A 32 -59.72 -10.36 36.85
N PRO A 33 -60.42 -10.45 35.69
CA PRO A 33 -60.22 -11.47 34.72
C PRO A 33 -58.90 -11.28 33.95
N ALA A 34 -58.27 -12.40 33.59
CA ALA A 34 -57.01 -12.53 32.86
C ALA A 34 -56.99 -11.67 31.60
N GLY A 35 -56.09 -10.69 31.58
CA GLY A 35 -55.71 -9.96 30.37
C GLY A 35 -54.89 -10.87 29.45
N GLN A 36 -55.12 -10.79 28.16
CA GLN A 36 -54.36 -11.46 27.10
C GLN A 36 -52.85 -11.18 27.23
N PRO A 37 -51.99 -12.16 26.91
CA PRO A 37 -50.53 -11.93 26.86
C PRO A 37 -50.20 -10.83 25.84
N PRO A 38 -49.20 -9.97 26.10
CA PRO A 38 -48.81 -8.93 25.17
C PRO A 38 -48.36 -9.59 23.86
N ALA A 39 -48.88 -9.06 22.75
CA ALA A 39 -48.49 -9.46 21.41
C ALA A 39 -46.96 -9.44 21.29
N THR A 40 -46.37 -10.56 20.91
CA THR A 40 -44.93 -10.63 20.58
C THR A 40 -44.60 -9.60 19.51
N ALA A 41 -43.81 -8.61 19.88
CA ALA A 41 -43.29 -7.62 18.93
C ALA A 41 -42.54 -8.39 17.82
N ASN A 42 -43.01 -8.23 16.59
CA ASN A 42 -42.26 -8.75 15.41
C ASN A 42 -40.82 -8.22 15.49
N PRO A 43 -39.81 -9.06 15.22
CA PRO A 43 -38.45 -8.58 15.15
C PRO A 43 -38.37 -7.51 14.05
N VAL A 44 -38.01 -6.29 14.45
CA VAL A 44 -37.75 -5.20 13.53
C VAL A 44 -36.61 -5.66 12.66
N SER A 45 -36.89 -5.89 11.37
CA SER A 45 -35.84 -6.19 10.36
C SER A 45 -34.81 -5.05 10.41
N PRO A 46 -33.51 -5.35 10.55
CA PRO A 46 -32.52 -4.29 10.57
C PRO A 46 -32.65 -3.44 9.31
N ALA A 47 -32.60 -2.13 9.48
CA ALA A 47 -32.67 -1.19 8.36
C ALA A 47 -31.61 -1.59 7.29
N PRO A 48 -31.95 -1.51 5.98
CA PRO A 48 -31.01 -1.86 4.93
C PRO A 48 -29.74 -1.03 5.10
N ARG A 49 -28.60 -1.71 5.10
CA ARG A 49 -27.28 -1.06 5.17
C ARG A 49 -27.18 -0.12 3.98
N PRO A 50 -26.67 1.13 4.10
CA PRO A 50 -26.47 2.01 2.97
C PRO A 50 -25.71 1.26 1.87
N ALA A 51 -26.15 1.41 0.61
CA ALA A 51 -25.47 0.84 -0.54
C ALA A 51 -24.01 1.32 -0.56
N ASP A 52 -23.07 0.41 -0.80
CA ASP A 52 -21.64 0.74 -0.99
C ASP A 52 -21.38 0.88 -2.51
N PRO A 53 -21.26 2.12 -3.04
CA PRO A 53 -21.08 2.33 -4.48
C PRO A 53 -19.84 1.64 -5.04
N THR A 54 -18.78 1.48 -4.21
CA THR A 54 -17.56 0.78 -4.63
C THR A 54 -17.81 -0.71 -4.78
N ALA A 55 -18.55 -1.31 -3.86
CA ALA A 55 -18.91 -2.72 -3.95
C ALA A 55 -19.82 -2.99 -5.15
N GLU A 56 -20.78 -2.13 -5.44
CA GLU A 56 -21.66 -2.22 -6.62
C GLU A 56 -20.86 -2.10 -7.93
N LEU A 57 -19.92 -1.14 -8.00
CA LEU A 57 -19.02 -0.98 -9.15
C LEU A 57 -18.24 -2.28 -9.41
N VAL A 58 -17.62 -2.84 -8.38
CA VAL A 58 -16.82 -4.09 -8.48
C VAL A 58 -17.69 -5.28 -8.86
N ALA A 59 -18.89 -5.40 -8.28
CA ALA A 59 -19.84 -6.45 -8.64
C ALA A 59 -20.24 -6.40 -10.13
N GLY A 60 -20.33 -5.21 -10.70
CA GLY A 60 -20.64 -5.00 -12.12
C GLY A 60 -19.45 -5.16 -13.09
N MET A 61 -18.24 -5.54 -12.62
CA MET A 61 -17.07 -5.78 -13.46
C MET A 61 -16.97 -7.25 -13.89
N SER A 62 -16.57 -7.49 -15.15
CA SER A 62 -16.22 -8.83 -15.62
C SER A 62 -14.90 -9.30 -14.97
N LEU A 63 -14.63 -10.62 -15.00
CA LEU A 63 -13.38 -11.18 -14.51
C LEU A 63 -12.16 -10.53 -15.21
N ALA A 64 -12.22 -10.35 -16.52
CA ALA A 64 -11.14 -9.72 -17.29
C ALA A 64 -10.87 -8.28 -16.82
N GLN A 65 -11.92 -7.49 -16.55
CA GLN A 65 -11.77 -6.15 -15.99
C GLN A 65 -11.17 -6.18 -14.59
N LYS A 66 -11.59 -7.12 -13.73
CA LYS A 66 -11.04 -7.27 -12.38
C LYS A 66 -9.57 -7.63 -12.39
N ILE A 67 -9.17 -8.63 -13.18
CA ILE A 67 -7.77 -9.03 -13.33
C ILE A 67 -6.93 -7.88 -13.90
N GLY A 68 -7.42 -7.18 -14.91
CA GLY A 68 -6.74 -6.01 -15.46
C GLY A 68 -6.46 -4.94 -14.40
N GLN A 69 -7.42 -4.63 -13.53
CA GLN A 69 -7.23 -3.65 -12.46
C GLN A 69 -6.13 -4.06 -11.44
N MET A 70 -5.82 -5.33 -11.33
CA MET A 70 -4.77 -5.85 -10.46
C MET A 70 -3.36 -5.81 -11.08
N VAL A 71 -3.21 -5.29 -12.30
CA VAL A 71 -1.91 -5.25 -12.99
C VAL A 71 -1.54 -3.82 -13.35
N VAL A 72 -0.34 -3.39 -12.95
CA VAL A 72 0.31 -2.16 -13.37
C VAL A 72 1.45 -2.52 -14.32
N VAL A 73 1.51 -1.89 -15.47
CA VAL A 73 2.47 -2.22 -16.55
C VAL A 73 3.32 -1.01 -16.93
N GLY A 74 4.53 -1.25 -17.41
CA GLY A 74 5.32 -0.23 -18.08
C GLY A 74 5.05 -0.18 -19.58
N LEU A 75 5.64 0.80 -20.24
CA LEU A 75 5.57 0.97 -21.69
C LEU A 75 6.96 1.30 -22.27
N ASP A 76 7.12 1.05 -23.55
CA ASP A 76 8.29 1.48 -24.30
C ASP A 76 8.04 2.80 -25.02
N GLY A 77 9.10 3.63 -25.12
CA GLY A 77 9.05 4.89 -25.84
C GLY A 77 8.34 6.02 -25.11
N THR A 78 8.06 7.09 -25.84
CA THR A 78 7.62 8.38 -25.32
C THR A 78 6.21 8.79 -25.78
N ALA A 79 5.49 7.85 -26.40
CA ALA A 79 4.11 8.04 -26.90
C ALA A 79 3.31 6.74 -26.71
N VAL A 80 1.99 6.84 -26.82
CA VAL A 80 1.09 5.67 -26.72
C VAL A 80 1.27 4.78 -27.96
N GLN A 81 2.00 3.67 -27.77
CA GLN A 81 2.26 2.66 -28.80
C GLN A 81 1.11 1.63 -28.85
N PRO A 82 0.98 0.86 -29.97
CA PRO A 82 -0.08 -0.15 -30.12
C PRO A 82 -0.11 -1.18 -28.99
N GLU A 83 1.04 -1.59 -28.45
CA GLU A 83 1.16 -2.58 -27.38
C GLU A 83 0.50 -2.10 -26.10
N ILE A 84 0.82 -0.87 -25.63
CA ILE A 84 0.20 -0.31 -24.43
C ILE A 84 -1.27 0.00 -24.64
N ARG A 85 -1.66 0.42 -25.86
CA ARG A 85 -3.05 0.62 -26.25
C ARG A 85 -3.86 -0.67 -26.09
N SER A 86 -3.37 -1.81 -26.62
CA SER A 86 -4.01 -3.12 -26.48
C SER A 86 -4.12 -3.55 -25.00
N LEU A 87 -3.11 -3.29 -24.17
CA LEU A 87 -3.18 -3.59 -22.73
C LEU A 87 -4.28 -2.78 -22.01
N ILE A 88 -4.47 -1.52 -22.39
CA ILE A 88 -5.54 -0.68 -21.84
C ILE A 88 -6.91 -1.10 -22.39
N GLU A 89 -7.05 -1.22 -23.70
CA GLU A 89 -8.34 -1.43 -24.38
C GLU A 89 -8.88 -2.86 -24.22
N GLU A 90 -8.02 -3.88 -24.32
CA GLU A 90 -8.41 -5.27 -24.34
C GLU A 90 -8.22 -5.95 -22.98
N ARG A 91 -7.10 -5.63 -22.28
CA ARG A 91 -6.74 -6.27 -20.99
C ARG A 91 -7.17 -5.46 -19.78
N ARG A 92 -7.58 -4.20 -19.96
CA ARG A 92 -8.13 -3.33 -18.89
C ARG A 92 -7.17 -3.12 -17.73
N VAL A 93 -5.86 -3.00 -18.01
CA VAL A 93 -4.83 -2.80 -16.97
C VAL A 93 -5.17 -1.64 -16.04
N GLY A 94 -4.85 -1.82 -14.76
CA GLY A 94 -5.21 -0.88 -13.68
C GLY A 94 -4.35 0.36 -13.62
N GLY A 95 -3.15 0.33 -14.21
CA GLY A 95 -2.24 1.47 -14.20
C GLY A 95 -1.00 1.28 -15.06
N ILE A 96 -0.26 2.37 -15.19
CA ILE A 96 0.97 2.48 -15.97
C ILE A 96 2.07 3.07 -15.09
N ILE A 97 3.26 2.46 -15.12
CA ILE A 97 4.49 3.04 -14.55
C ILE A 97 5.34 3.63 -15.67
N LEU A 98 5.86 4.84 -15.44
CA LEU A 98 6.79 5.52 -16.32
C LEU A 98 8.21 5.47 -15.76
N TYR A 99 9.16 5.17 -16.64
CA TYR A 99 10.59 5.15 -16.37
C TYR A 99 11.30 6.31 -17.09
N SER A 100 12.60 6.48 -16.86
CA SER A 100 13.37 7.58 -17.44
C SER A 100 13.39 7.59 -18.98
N ASN A 101 13.29 6.43 -19.63
CA ASN A 101 13.21 6.30 -21.08
C ASN A 101 11.87 6.76 -21.68
N ASN A 102 10.87 7.00 -20.85
CA ASN A 102 9.56 7.51 -21.28
C ASN A 102 9.47 9.04 -21.22
N VAL A 103 10.51 9.72 -20.74
CA VAL A 103 10.47 11.13 -20.36
C VAL A 103 11.51 11.94 -21.13
N VAL A 104 11.06 12.96 -21.85
CA VAL A 104 11.89 13.92 -22.60
C VAL A 104 11.71 15.33 -22.07
N SER A 105 10.45 15.78 -21.89
CA SER A 105 10.08 17.09 -21.40
C SER A 105 8.74 17.05 -20.67
N SER A 106 8.41 18.07 -19.90
CA SER A 106 7.10 18.17 -19.22
C SER A 106 5.94 18.20 -20.22
N LYS A 107 6.13 18.87 -21.35
CA LYS A 107 5.13 18.89 -22.44
C LYS A 107 4.91 17.49 -22.99
N GLN A 108 5.99 16.78 -23.41
CA GLN A 108 5.89 15.42 -23.94
C GLN A 108 5.27 14.46 -22.92
N MET A 109 5.66 14.56 -21.65
CA MET A 109 5.15 13.70 -20.59
C MET A 109 3.64 13.94 -20.37
N SER A 110 3.19 15.20 -20.35
CA SER A 110 1.77 15.54 -20.26
C SER A 110 0.99 15.04 -21.47
N GLU A 111 1.55 15.11 -22.68
CA GLU A 111 0.93 14.57 -23.90
C GLU A 111 0.80 13.04 -23.82
N LEU A 112 1.85 12.32 -23.38
CA LEU A 112 1.81 10.87 -23.18
C LEU A 112 0.74 10.49 -22.15
N VAL A 113 0.73 11.13 -20.99
CA VAL A 113 -0.24 10.89 -19.91
C VAL A 113 -1.68 11.16 -20.38
N ASN A 114 -1.92 12.26 -21.08
CA ASN A 114 -3.22 12.57 -21.63
C ASN A 114 -3.66 11.55 -22.69
N GLY A 115 -2.73 11.05 -23.50
CA GLY A 115 -2.98 9.98 -24.46
C GLY A 115 -3.37 8.66 -23.79
N LEU A 116 -2.72 8.27 -22.69
CA LEU A 116 -3.07 7.09 -21.89
C LEU A 116 -4.47 7.22 -21.27
N LYS A 117 -4.77 8.37 -20.66
CA LYS A 117 -6.09 8.70 -20.11
C LYS A 117 -7.19 8.64 -21.19
N GLN A 118 -6.93 9.24 -22.35
CA GLN A 118 -7.87 9.20 -23.47
C GLN A 118 -8.12 7.76 -23.93
N THR A 119 -7.08 6.95 -24.08
CA THR A 119 -7.21 5.53 -24.44
C THR A 119 -8.11 4.77 -23.46
N ASN A 120 -7.96 5.00 -22.15
CA ASN A 120 -8.80 4.34 -21.15
C ASN A 120 -10.26 4.79 -21.23
N ARG A 121 -10.52 6.10 -21.42
CA ARG A 121 -11.89 6.62 -21.61
C ARG A 121 -12.55 6.04 -22.86
N ASP A 122 -11.87 6.06 -23.99
CA ASP A 122 -12.40 5.57 -25.28
C ASP A 122 -12.71 4.06 -25.22
N ALA A 123 -11.93 3.33 -24.43
CA ALA A 123 -12.17 1.93 -24.14
C ALA A 123 -13.35 1.68 -23.18
N GLY A 124 -13.97 2.72 -22.61
CA GLY A 124 -15.03 2.60 -21.61
C GLY A 124 -14.51 2.09 -20.26
N GLY A 125 -13.32 2.54 -19.86
CA GLY A 125 -12.71 2.23 -18.55
C GLY A 125 -13.63 2.65 -17.41
N LYS A 126 -13.97 1.70 -16.51
CA LYS A 126 -14.83 1.97 -15.34
C LYS A 126 -14.10 2.69 -14.20
N LEU A 127 -12.79 2.59 -14.19
CA LEU A 127 -11.90 3.22 -13.21
C LEU A 127 -10.77 3.94 -13.94
N PRO A 128 -10.32 5.10 -13.43
CA PRO A 128 -9.15 5.78 -13.93
C PRO A 128 -7.87 4.95 -13.81
N LEU A 129 -6.86 5.26 -14.62
CA LEU A 129 -5.55 4.62 -14.52
C LEU A 129 -4.77 5.15 -13.30
N LEU A 130 -4.04 4.25 -12.62
CA LEU A 130 -2.89 4.65 -11.80
C LEU A 130 -1.77 5.04 -12.77
N LEU A 131 -1.34 6.29 -12.74
CA LEU A 131 -0.26 6.83 -13.56
C LEU A 131 0.90 7.16 -12.64
N SER A 132 1.95 6.37 -12.67
CA SER A 132 2.94 6.29 -11.61
C SER A 132 4.38 6.40 -12.10
N ALA A 133 5.27 6.76 -11.18
CA ALA A 133 6.72 6.73 -11.36
C ALA A 133 7.41 6.62 -9.99
N ASP A 134 8.72 6.29 -10.00
CA ASP A 134 9.60 6.40 -8.84
C ASP A 134 10.20 7.80 -8.77
N GLN A 135 9.63 8.67 -7.97
CA GLN A 135 10.13 10.03 -7.79
C GLN A 135 10.54 10.25 -6.34
N GLU A 136 11.71 9.71 -5.96
CA GLU A 136 12.24 9.76 -4.59
C GLU A 136 13.09 11.02 -4.33
N GLY A 137 13.57 11.65 -5.38
CA GLY A 137 14.66 12.63 -5.33
C GLY A 137 16.06 11.97 -5.39
N GLY A 138 17.12 12.80 -5.36
CA GLY A 138 18.48 12.33 -5.54
C GLY A 138 18.66 11.56 -6.85
N ARG A 139 19.26 10.35 -6.79
CA ARG A 139 19.51 9.51 -7.97
C ARG A 139 18.27 8.85 -8.56
N VAL A 140 17.17 8.76 -7.81
CA VAL A 140 15.92 8.14 -8.27
C VAL A 140 14.91 9.24 -8.57
N SER A 141 14.92 9.67 -9.83
CA SER A 141 14.03 10.72 -10.35
C SER A 141 13.58 10.39 -11.76
N ARG A 142 12.30 10.63 -12.04
CA ARG A 142 11.68 10.41 -13.34
C ARG A 142 11.03 11.68 -13.90
N LEU A 143 11.08 12.77 -13.15
CA LEU A 143 10.60 14.06 -13.66
C LEU A 143 11.52 14.62 -14.74
N PRO A 144 10.99 15.40 -15.69
CA PRO A 144 11.78 16.05 -16.73
C PRO A 144 12.88 16.98 -16.14
N LYS A 145 14.03 17.06 -16.80
CA LYS A 145 15.20 17.84 -16.33
C LYS A 145 14.94 19.32 -16.15
N GLU A 146 13.92 19.86 -16.79
CA GLU A 146 13.50 21.26 -16.66
C GLU A 146 12.75 21.55 -15.34
N ILE A 147 12.31 20.52 -14.63
CA ILE A 147 11.76 20.64 -13.28
C ILE A 147 12.92 20.58 -12.27
N THR A 148 12.87 21.49 -11.30
CA THR A 148 13.91 21.58 -10.25
C THR A 148 14.10 20.22 -9.56
N ALA A 149 15.36 19.77 -9.48
CA ALA A 149 15.71 18.50 -8.85
C ALA A 149 15.46 18.52 -7.33
N PHE A 150 15.00 17.38 -6.81
CA PHE A 150 14.77 17.17 -5.38
C PHE A 150 16.00 16.56 -4.70
N PRO A 151 16.27 16.89 -3.42
CA PRO A 151 17.36 16.29 -2.66
C PRO A 151 17.11 14.79 -2.42
N ALA A 152 18.18 14.03 -2.21
CA ALA A 152 18.08 12.65 -1.74
C ALA A 152 17.48 12.59 -0.32
N SER A 153 16.74 11.52 0.00
CA SER A 153 16.09 11.34 1.32
C SER A 153 17.06 11.45 2.49
N ARG A 154 18.34 11.03 2.31
CA ARG A 154 19.39 11.20 3.32
C ARG A 154 19.66 12.66 3.66
N ILE A 155 19.59 13.55 2.69
CA ILE A 155 19.76 15.00 2.91
C ILE A 155 18.58 15.53 3.73
N ILE A 156 17.37 15.12 3.38
CA ILE A 156 16.14 15.47 4.11
C ILE A 156 16.23 14.95 5.54
N GLY A 157 16.56 13.66 5.71
CA GLY A 157 16.72 13.02 7.02
C GLY A 157 17.78 13.66 7.91
N GLY A 158 18.90 14.07 7.31
CA GLY A 158 19.99 14.77 8.00
C GLY A 158 19.59 16.13 8.59
N THR A 159 18.48 16.72 8.15
CA THR A 159 17.95 17.98 8.72
C THR A 159 17.31 17.77 10.08
N ASN A 160 16.78 16.59 10.36
CA ASN A 160 15.95 16.27 11.51
C ASN A 160 14.77 17.26 11.68
N ASP A 161 14.29 17.82 10.57
CA ASP A 161 13.18 18.77 10.49
C ASP A 161 11.98 18.12 9.78
N SER A 162 11.02 17.69 10.57
CA SER A 162 9.81 17.02 10.06
C SER A 162 8.92 17.95 9.21
N LYS A 163 8.93 19.26 9.49
CA LYS A 163 8.21 20.26 8.69
C LYS A 163 8.83 20.39 7.31
N TYR A 164 10.16 20.40 7.24
CA TYR A 164 10.88 20.41 5.97
C TYR A 164 10.59 19.16 5.14
N ALA A 165 10.61 17.97 5.76
CA ALA A 165 10.24 16.73 5.08
C ALA A 165 8.81 16.77 4.50
N TYR A 166 7.85 17.32 5.26
CA TYR A 166 6.48 17.53 4.77
C TYR A 166 6.44 18.50 3.58
N GLN A 167 7.18 19.61 3.63
CA GLN A 167 7.24 20.59 2.55
C GLN A 167 7.86 20.00 1.27
N VAL A 168 8.93 19.19 1.41
CA VAL A 168 9.51 18.47 0.27
C VAL A 168 8.50 17.51 -0.33
N GLY A 169 7.80 16.71 0.50
CA GLY A 169 6.74 15.82 0.04
C GLY A 169 5.59 16.56 -0.67
N THR A 170 5.20 17.73 -0.18
CA THR A 170 4.20 18.57 -0.84
C THR A 170 4.67 19.01 -2.23
N ALA A 171 5.92 19.48 -2.34
CA ALA A 171 6.48 19.88 -3.63
C ALA A 171 6.67 18.69 -4.60
N LEU A 172 7.03 17.50 -4.09
CA LEU A 172 7.06 16.25 -4.88
C LEU A 172 5.68 15.93 -5.45
N GLY A 173 4.64 15.95 -4.61
CA GLY A 173 3.27 15.70 -5.05
C GLY A 173 2.79 16.72 -6.08
N GLU A 174 3.09 18.02 -5.89
CA GLU A 174 2.79 19.08 -6.86
C GLU A 174 3.49 18.83 -8.20
N ALA A 175 4.77 18.46 -8.17
CA ALA A 175 5.54 18.18 -9.37
C ALA A 175 5.01 16.96 -10.13
N MET A 176 4.68 15.86 -9.45
CA MET A 176 4.05 14.68 -10.05
C MET A 176 2.72 15.02 -10.71
N LYS A 177 1.86 15.75 -9.99
CA LYS A 177 0.56 16.17 -10.48
C LYS A 177 0.64 17.09 -11.70
N SER A 178 1.65 17.97 -11.76
CA SER A 178 1.83 18.93 -12.86
C SER A 178 2.05 18.27 -14.20
N VAL A 179 2.59 17.07 -14.24
CA VAL A 179 2.79 16.25 -15.45
C VAL A 179 1.73 15.14 -15.59
N GLY A 180 0.73 15.13 -14.71
CA GLY A 180 -0.44 14.24 -14.76
C GLY A 180 -0.26 12.88 -14.10
N LEU A 181 0.84 12.66 -13.39
CA LEU A 181 1.01 11.48 -12.54
C LEU A 181 0.16 11.62 -11.26
N ASN A 182 -0.38 10.51 -10.80
CA ASN A 182 -1.27 10.45 -9.65
C ASN A 182 -0.81 9.46 -8.57
N THR A 183 0.30 8.77 -8.80
CA THR A 183 0.86 7.78 -7.89
C THR A 183 2.38 7.90 -7.89
N ASP A 184 2.98 8.00 -6.72
CA ASP A 184 4.43 8.09 -6.53
C ASP A 184 4.93 6.89 -5.72
N TYR A 185 5.88 6.13 -6.26
CA TYR A 185 6.54 5.08 -5.51
C TYR A 185 7.60 5.68 -4.57
N ALA A 186 7.14 6.50 -3.65
CA ALA A 186 7.82 7.17 -2.57
C ALA A 186 6.86 7.36 -1.38
N PRO A 187 7.38 7.51 -0.15
CA PRO A 187 8.78 7.53 0.27
C PRO A 187 9.39 6.14 0.50
N VAL A 188 10.73 6.11 0.54
CA VAL A 188 11.49 4.92 0.99
C VAL A 188 11.52 4.90 2.52
N LEU A 189 10.94 3.85 3.13
CA LEU A 189 10.91 3.67 4.59
C LEU A 189 11.93 2.66 5.11
N ASP A 190 12.90 2.28 4.28
CA ASP A 190 13.99 1.40 4.67
C ASP A 190 14.91 2.07 5.69
N VAL A 191 15.25 1.34 6.76
CA VAL A 191 16.24 1.80 7.74
C VAL A 191 17.62 1.31 7.30
N ASN A 192 18.49 2.20 6.84
CA ASN A 192 19.80 1.84 6.26
C ASN A 192 20.80 1.42 7.34
N THR A 193 20.60 0.26 7.94
CA THR A 193 21.44 -0.30 9.00
C THR A 193 22.77 -0.84 8.48
N ASN A 194 22.81 -1.30 7.22
CA ASN A 194 24.03 -1.68 6.54
C ASN A 194 24.64 -0.46 5.80
N PRO A 195 25.77 0.10 6.25
CA PRO A 195 26.41 1.24 5.61
C PRO A 195 26.91 0.93 4.18
N ASN A 196 27.12 -0.34 3.86
CA ASN A 196 27.58 -0.81 2.57
C ASN A 196 26.42 -1.28 1.65
N ASN A 197 25.18 -0.98 2.00
CA ASN A 197 24.02 -1.33 1.19
C ASN A 197 24.11 -0.67 -0.20
N PRO A 198 24.18 -1.45 -1.31
CA PRO A 198 24.39 -0.90 -2.65
C PRO A 198 23.13 -0.28 -3.25
N VAL A 199 21.94 -0.64 -2.71
CA VAL A 199 20.64 -0.31 -3.30
C VAL A 199 20.00 0.89 -2.62
N ILE A 200 19.95 0.88 -1.31
CA ILE A 200 19.24 1.88 -0.50
C ILE A 200 20.14 3.10 -0.27
N GLY A 201 21.17 2.99 0.55
CA GLY A 201 22.16 4.06 0.75
C GLY A 201 21.49 5.42 1.02
N GLU A 202 21.70 6.37 0.10
CA GLU A 202 21.17 7.74 0.19
C GLU A 202 19.66 7.87 -0.02
N ARG A 203 19.00 6.82 -0.50
CA ARG A 203 17.54 6.76 -0.64
C ARG A 203 16.82 6.67 0.72
N ALA A 204 17.51 6.20 1.78
CA ALA A 204 16.96 6.17 3.13
C ALA A 204 17.12 7.52 3.84
N PHE A 205 16.13 7.93 4.63
CA PHE A 205 16.19 9.12 5.49
C PHE A 205 17.24 9.00 6.60
N GLY A 206 17.64 7.80 6.95
CA GLY A 206 18.64 7.56 7.98
C GLY A 206 18.89 6.07 8.25
N ASN A 207 19.65 5.83 9.32
CA ASN A 207 20.05 4.50 9.77
C ASN A 207 19.37 4.08 11.10
N THR A 208 18.38 4.84 11.54
CA THR A 208 17.58 4.51 12.73
C THR A 208 16.09 4.56 12.39
N ALA A 209 15.32 3.66 13.00
CA ALA A 209 13.89 3.60 12.83
C ALA A 209 13.19 4.94 13.14
N LYS A 210 13.67 5.64 14.19
CA LYS A 210 13.15 6.95 14.60
C LYS A 210 13.34 8.02 13.51
N ALA A 211 14.52 8.12 12.92
CA ALA A 211 14.81 9.10 11.87
C ALA A 211 13.96 8.82 10.61
N VAL A 212 13.91 7.56 10.17
CA VAL A 212 13.13 7.17 9.00
C VAL A 212 11.63 7.40 9.22
N SER A 213 11.08 6.99 10.38
CA SER A 213 9.67 7.25 10.70
C SER A 213 9.36 8.75 10.75
N GLY A 214 10.22 9.52 11.42
CA GLY A 214 9.98 10.96 11.61
C GLY A 214 9.96 11.75 10.30
N MET A 215 10.83 11.40 9.35
CA MET A 215 10.95 12.12 8.08
C MET A 215 10.11 11.50 6.97
N GLY A 216 10.20 10.18 6.79
CA GLY A 216 9.50 9.50 5.70
C GLY A 216 7.98 9.58 5.83
N VAL A 217 7.43 9.49 7.05
CA VAL A 217 5.99 9.66 7.25
C VAL A 217 5.54 11.10 6.90
N GLN A 218 6.34 12.10 7.21
CA GLN A 218 6.01 13.48 6.86
C GLN A 218 6.07 13.72 5.35
N GLU A 219 7.05 13.16 4.65
CA GLU A 219 7.10 13.21 3.19
C GLU A 219 5.89 12.50 2.56
N MET A 220 5.51 11.31 3.07
CA MET A 220 4.29 10.62 2.66
C MET A 220 3.05 11.51 2.79
N LEU A 221 2.90 12.19 3.93
CA LEU A 221 1.77 13.09 4.18
C LEU A 221 1.78 14.31 3.26
N GLY A 222 2.97 14.83 2.97
CA GLY A 222 3.16 15.93 2.01
C GLY A 222 2.70 15.53 0.60
N ILE A 223 3.17 14.40 0.07
CA ILE A 223 2.74 13.86 -1.23
C ILE A 223 1.22 13.67 -1.26
N LYS A 224 0.68 13.00 -0.23
CA LYS A 224 -0.75 12.74 -0.08
C LYS A 224 -1.59 14.02 -0.07
N SER A 225 -1.09 15.11 0.52
CA SER A 225 -1.80 16.40 0.60
C SER A 225 -2.11 17.02 -0.76
N GLN A 226 -1.36 16.63 -1.81
CA GLN A 226 -1.56 17.07 -3.19
C GLN A 226 -2.53 16.20 -3.99
N GLY A 227 -3.11 15.17 -3.36
CA GLY A 227 -3.97 14.20 -4.03
C GLY A 227 -3.19 13.19 -4.90
N VAL A 228 -1.89 13.05 -4.69
CA VAL A 228 -1.03 12.00 -5.27
C VAL A 228 -0.95 10.85 -4.26
N ILE A 229 -1.08 9.63 -4.74
CA ILE A 229 -1.02 8.41 -3.94
C ILE A 229 0.45 8.11 -3.60
N PRO A 230 0.89 8.24 -2.34
CA PRO A 230 2.22 7.79 -1.94
C PRO A 230 2.22 6.27 -1.76
N VAL A 231 3.30 5.63 -2.20
CA VAL A 231 3.52 4.19 -2.00
C VAL A 231 4.75 4.01 -1.12
N VAL A 232 4.54 3.62 0.13
CA VAL A 232 5.66 3.42 1.06
C VAL A 232 6.37 2.10 0.76
N LYS A 233 7.72 2.11 0.76
CA LYS A 233 8.55 0.98 0.30
C LYS A 233 9.88 0.88 1.04
N HIS A 234 10.51 -0.27 1.06
CA HIS A 234 10.20 -1.58 0.50
C HIS A 234 9.92 -2.56 1.64
N PHE A 235 8.65 -2.83 1.94
CA PHE A 235 8.31 -3.75 3.04
C PHE A 235 8.86 -5.16 2.75
N PRO A 236 9.40 -5.89 3.72
CA PRO A 236 9.49 -5.64 5.16
C PRO A 236 10.72 -4.85 5.63
N GLY A 237 11.52 -4.29 4.73
CA GLY A 237 12.72 -3.49 5.00
C GLY A 237 13.93 -3.97 4.20
N HIS A 238 14.44 -3.13 3.29
CA HIS A 238 15.56 -3.41 2.38
C HIS A 238 16.89 -2.80 2.87
N GLY A 239 16.88 -2.10 4.01
CA GLY A 239 18.02 -1.29 4.46
C GLY A 239 19.24 -2.06 4.97
N ASP A 240 19.11 -3.36 5.28
CA ASP A 240 20.21 -4.22 5.77
C ASP A 240 20.71 -5.23 4.73
N THR A 241 20.21 -5.18 3.50
CA THR A 241 20.65 -6.12 2.46
C THR A 241 22.05 -5.77 1.92
N SER A 242 22.75 -6.79 1.46
CA SER A 242 24.08 -6.67 0.82
C SER A 242 24.06 -6.96 -0.68
N VAL A 243 22.91 -7.39 -1.23
CA VAL A 243 22.70 -7.73 -2.65
C VAL A 243 21.60 -6.82 -3.20
N ASP A 244 21.82 -6.35 -4.42
CA ASP A 244 20.83 -5.61 -5.18
C ASP A 244 19.82 -6.57 -5.82
N SER A 245 18.54 -6.36 -5.57
CA SER A 245 17.43 -7.15 -6.11
C SER A 245 17.31 -7.09 -7.64
N HIS A 246 17.94 -6.10 -8.29
CA HIS A 246 18.08 -6.07 -9.74
C HIS A 246 19.07 -7.11 -10.30
N TYR A 247 19.95 -7.66 -9.48
CA TYR A 247 20.96 -8.64 -9.91
C TYR A 247 20.82 -10.01 -9.25
N GLY A 248 20.05 -10.12 -8.18
CA GLY A 248 19.85 -11.37 -7.45
C GLY A 248 18.83 -11.24 -6.33
N LEU A 249 18.52 -12.35 -5.66
CA LEU A 249 17.58 -12.36 -4.53
C LEU A 249 18.32 -11.92 -3.26
N PRO A 250 17.99 -10.74 -2.68
CA PRO A 250 18.54 -10.31 -1.39
C PRO A 250 18.06 -11.22 -0.26
N VAL A 251 18.90 -11.42 0.74
CA VAL A 251 18.61 -12.25 1.92
C VAL A 251 18.71 -11.40 3.18
N VAL A 252 17.75 -11.55 4.09
CA VAL A 252 17.72 -10.95 5.42
C VAL A 252 17.50 -12.06 6.45
N GLU A 253 18.41 -12.15 7.42
CA GLU A 253 18.41 -13.20 8.46
C GLU A 253 17.87 -12.71 9.81
N HIS A 254 17.10 -11.62 9.82
CA HIS A 254 16.52 -11.07 11.03
C HIS A 254 15.28 -11.86 11.47
N ASP A 255 15.18 -12.07 12.78
CA ASP A 255 13.97 -12.61 13.40
C ASP A 255 12.89 -11.54 13.60
N LEU A 256 11.69 -11.95 13.96
CA LEU A 256 10.57 -11.05 14.20
C LEU A 256 10.84 -10.02 15.29
N GLN A 257 11.62 -10.36 16.31
CA GLN A 257 11.91 -9.43 17.40
C GLN A 257 12.74 -8.24 16.88
N ARG A 258 13.77 -8.52 16.08
CA ARG A 258 14.59 -7.50 15.43
C ARG A 258 13.74 -6.66 14.47
N LEU A 259 12.98 -7.30 13.57
CA LEU A 259 12.16 -6.60 12.59
C LEU A 259 11.14 -5.67 13.25
N ARG A 260 10.48 -6.11 14.32
CA ARG A 260 9.55 -5.29 15.12
C ARG A 260 10.20 -4.08 15.78
N SER A 261 11.48 -4.19 16.11
CA SER A 261 12.20 -3.12 16.81
C SER A 261 12.86 -2.11 15.87
N VAL A 262 13.05 -2.45 14.60
CA VAL A 262 13.76 -1.62 13.63
C VAL A 262 13.00 -1.47 12.31
N GLU A 263 12.93 -2.54 11.52
CA GLU A 263 12.49 -2.48 10.13
C GLU A 263 10.99 -2.17 10.00
N PHE A 264 10.14 -2.74 10.87
CA PHE A 264 8.68 -2.51 10.82
C PHE A 264 8.24 -1.18 11.41
N VAL A 265 9.07 -0.52 12.23
CA VAL A 265 8.67 0.72 12.94
C VAL A 265 8.25 1.84 11.98
N PRO A 266 8.99 2.16 10.90
CA PRO A 266 8.56 3.17 9.95
C PRO A 266 7.26 2.82 9.24
N PHE A 267 7.07 1.56 8.84
CA PHE A 267 5.84 1.09 8.19
C PHE A 267 4.64 1.15 9.14
N ALA A 268 4.80 0.68 10.39
CA ALA A 268 3.76 0.79 11.41
C ALA A 268 3.35 2.26 11.65
N SER A 269 4.33 3.16 11.67
CA SER A 269 4.09 4.61 11.79
C SER A 269 3.35 5.16 10.58
N ALA A 270 3.74 4.80 9.36
CA ALA A 270 3.06 5.21 8.14
C ALA A 270 1.63 4.66 8.04
N ILE A 271 1.41 3.39 8.41
CA ILE A 271 0.09 2.77 8.44
C ILE A 271 -0.84 3.50 9.43
N LYS A 272 -0.34 3.82 10.62
CA LYS A 272 -1.08 4.60 11.63
C LYS A 272 -1.49 5.98 11.10
N GLU A 273 -0.66 6.63 10.29
CA GLU A 273 -0.93 7.92 9.64
C GLU A 273 -1.68 7.76 8.31
N GLY A 274 -2.18 6.55 8.01
CA GLY A 274 -3.05 6.26 6.87
C GLY A 274 -2.31 6.17 5.55
N ALA A 275 -1.18 5.45 5.52
CA ALA A 275 -0.52 5.04 4.28
C ALA A 275 -1.52 4.30 3.37
N PRO A 276 -1.73 4.75 2.13
CA PRO A 276 -2.74 4.15 1.26
C PRO A 276 -2.24 2.87 0.55
N VAL A 277 -0.94 2.80 0.27
CA VAL A 277 -0.31 1.69 -0.48
C VAL A 277 1.02 1.33 0.15
N VAL A 278 1.28 0.02 0.26
CA VAL A 278 2.57 -0.55 0.69
C VAL A 278 3.13 -1.41 -0.45
N MET A 279 4.37 -1.14 -0.86
CA MET A 279 5.10 -1.98 -1.81
C MET A 279 5.92 -3.03 -1.06
N VAL A 280 5.76 -4.30 -1.45
CA VAL A 280 6.46 -5.44 -0.86
C VAL A 280 7.61 -5.88 -1.77
N ALA A 281 8.83 -5.88 -1.21
CA ALA A 281 10.07 -6.18 -1.90
C ALA A 281 10.27 -7.67 -2.22
N HIS A 282 11.15 -7.93 -3.18
CA HIS A 282 11.64 -9.29 -3.46
C HIS A 282 12.84 -9.62 -2.58
N ILE A 283 12.58 -9.86 -1.29
CA ILE A 283 13.59 -10.18 -0.26
C ILE A 283 13.28 -11.53 0.36
N LEU A 284 14.26 -12.41 0.48
CA LEU A 284 14.14 -13.68 1.20
C LEU A 284 14.37 -13.45 2.70
N MET A 285 13.31 -13.64 3.48
CA MET A 285 13.34 -13.48 4.94
C MET A 285 13.51 -14.85 5.59
N THR A 286 14.76 -15.36 5.67
CA THR A 286 15.05 -16.77 6.01
C THR A 286 14.55 -17.22 7.38
N LYS A 287 14.33 -16.30 8.32
CA LYS A 287 13.76 -16.60 9.65
C LYS A 287 12.23 -16.52 9.68
N LEU A 288 11.57 -16.05 8.62
CA LEU A 288 10.12 -15.92 8.52
C LEU A 288 9.54 -16.91 7.50
N ASP A 289 10.09 -16.92 6.30
CA ASP A 289 9.73 -17.78 5.19
C ASP A 289 11.00 -18.07 4.38
N PRO A 290 11.68 -19.20 4.64
CA PRO A 290 13.00 -19.48 4.09
C PRO A 290 13.01 -19.76 2.59
N ASP A 291 11.85 -20.12 2.01
CA ASP A 291 11.74 -20.61 0.65
C ASP A 291 11.02 -19.63 -0.29
N THR A 292 10.49 -18.51 0.27
CA THR A 292 9.61 -17.64 -0.49
C THR A 292 9.98 -16.17 -0.27
N PRO A 293 10.27 -15.39 -1.33
CA PRO A 293 10.46 -13.95 -1.22
C PRO A 293 9.24 -13.25 -0.61
N ALA A 294 9.46 -12.19 0.15
CA ALA A 294 8.44 -11.48 0.90
C ALA A 294 7.23 -11.07 0.06
N SER A 295 7.45 -10.64 -1.19
CA SER A 295 6.37 -10.27 -2.14
C SER A 295 5.45 -11.43 -2.54
N MET A 296 5.83 -12.66 -2.25
CA MET A 296 5.06 -13.88 -2.55
C MET A 296 4.77 -14.71 -1.27
N SER A 297 5.13 -14.20 -0.08
CA SER A 297 4.96 -14.88 1.21
C SER A 297 3.65 -14.50 1.87
N SER A 298 2.76 -15.46 2.05
CA SER A 298 1.54 -15.27 2.84
C SER A 298 1.86 -14.91 4.28
N PHE A 299 2.95 -15.43 4.85
CA PHE A 299 3.35 -15.06 6.20
C PHE A 299 3.67 -13.58 6.30
N VAL A 300 4.46 -13.03 5.36
CA VAL A 300 4.84 -11.62 5.36
C VAL A 300 3.64 -10.71 5.07
N ILE A 301 2.81 -11.06 4.07
CA ILE A 301 1.71 -10.18 3.66
C ILE A 301 0.50 -10.34 4.60
N GLN A 302 0.02 -11.56 4.86
CA GLN A 302 -1.20 -11.74 5.68
C GLN A 302 -0.88 -11.63 7.18
N ASN A 303 0.04 -12.47 7.71
CA ASN A 303 0.24 -12.49 9.16
C ASN A 303 0.94 -11.23 9.67
N VAL A 304 1.98 -10.73 8.97
CA VAL A 304 2.70 -9.54 9.45
C VAL A 304 2.01 -8.25 9.00
N LEU A 305 1.88 -8.00 7.68
CA LEU A 305 1.40 -6.70 7.20
C LEU A 305 -0.10 -6.50 7.48
N ARG A 306 -0.95 -7.49 7.16
CA ARG A 306 -2.40 -7.38 7.36
C ARG A 306 -2.81 -7.55 8.84
N ASP A 307 -2.38 -8.66 9.47
CA ASP A 307 -2.89 -9.04 10.78
C ASP A 307 -2.16 -8.38 11.95
N GLU A 308 -0.82 -8.29 11.91
CA GLU A 308 -0.05 -7.68 13.00
C GLU A 308 -0.04 -6.15 12.87
N LEU A 309 0.35 -5.61 11.70
CA LEU A 309 0.44 -4.16 11.47
C LEU A 309 -0.91 -3.52 11.11
N LYS A 310 -1.98 -4.32 10.95
CA LYS A 310 -3.36 -3.86 10.68
C LYS A 310 -3.49 -3.02 9.41
N PHE A 311 -2.70 -3.34 8.38
CA PHE A 311 -2.80 -2.64 7.10
C PHE A 311 -4.00 -3.14 6.29
N ASP A 312 -4.93 -2.24 5.98
CA ASP A 312 -6.14 -2.51 5.18
C ASP A 312 -6.13 -1.86 3.78
N GLY A 313 -5.06 -1.10 3.46
CA GLY A 313 -4.85 -0.46 2.16
C GLY A 313 -4.41 -1.44 1.06
N VAL A 314 -3.95 -0.89 -0.06
CA VAL A 314 -3.50 -1.67 -1.22
C VAL A 314 -2.08 -2.18 -1.03
N VAL A 315 -1.86 -3.48 -1.27
CA VAL A 315 -0.53 -4.10 -1.33
C VAL A 315 -0.13 -4.26 -2.79
N ILE A 316 1.00 -3.68 -3.16
CA ILE A 316 1.59 -3.83 -4.50
C ILE A 316 2.93 -4.57 -4.39
N THR A 317 3.25 -5.43 -5.35
CA THR A 317 4.59 -6.03 -5.45
C THR A 317 5.60 -5.00 -5.95
N ASP A 318 6.87 -5.19 -5.63
CA ASP A 318 7.95 -4.61 -6.44
C ASP A 318 7.89 -5.16 -7.87
N ASP A 319 8.72 -4.63 -8.80
CA ASP A 319 8.65 -5.02 -10.22
C ASP A 319 9.00 -6.50 -10.41
N MET A 320 8.00 -7.29 -10.80
CA MET A 320 8.14 -8.73 -11.03
C MET A 320 9.07 -9.08 -12.19
N THR A 321 9.50 -8.10 -13.00
CA THR A 321 10.50 -8.31 -14.05
C THR A 321 11.94 -8.33 -13.55
N MET A 322 12.17 -7.98 -12.27
CA MET A 322 13.48 -7.97 -11.63
C MET A 322 14.09 -9.39 -11.57
N GLU A 323 15.44 -9.47 -11.67
CA GLU A 323 16.14 -10.76 -11.67
C GLU A 323 15.98 -11.57 -10.38
N ALA A 324 15.68 -10.92 -9.25
CA ALA A 324 15.35 -11.58 -8.01
C ALA A 324 14.19 -12.60 -8.18
N ILE A 325 13.25 -12.31 -9.08
CA ILE A 325 12.15 -13.23 -9.44
C ILE A 325 12.52 -14.06 -10.67
N GLY A 326 13.01 -13.42 -11.74
CA GLY A 326 13.26 -14.09 -13.02
C GLY A 326 14.23 -15.27 -12.96
N LYS A 327 15.16 -15.27 -11.99
CA LYS A 327 16.09 -16.39 -11.74
C LYS A 327 15.47 -17.54 -10.93
N THR A 328 14.35 -17.30 -10.26
CA THR A 328 13.74 -18.29 -9.35
C THR A 328 12.55 -19.02 -9.98
N MET A 329 11.70 -18.31 -10.72
CA MET A 329 10.54 -18.89 -11.39
C MET A 329 10.02 -18.04 -12.55
N ALA A 330 9.19 -18.65 -13.41
CA ALA A 330 8.52 -17.93 -14.48
C ALA A 330 7.53 -16.90 -13.91
N ILE A 331 7.39 -15.75 -14.60
CA ILE A 331 6.65 -14.58 -14.09
C ILE A 331 5.17 -14.85 -13.86
N GLY A 332 4.51 -15.65 -14.70
CA GLY A 332 3.09 -16.01 -14.52
C GLY A 332 2.83 -16.73 -13.20
N PRO A 333 3.47 -17.88 -12.92
CA PRO A 333 3.42 -18.55 -11.62
C PRO A 333 3.81 -17.67 -10.44
N ALA A 334 4.81 -16.79 -10.60
CA ALA A 334 5.22 -15.84 -9.56
C ALA A 334 4.10 -14.85 -9.23
N ALA A 335 3.44 -14.29 -10.24
CA ALA A 335 2.30 -13.40 -10.06
C ALA A 335 1.11 -14.07 -9.37
N VAL A 336 0.79 -15.32 -9.77
CA VAL A 336 -0.25 -16.13 -9.10
C VAL A 336 0.10 -16.33 -7.63
N LYS A 337 1.36 -16.66 -7.32
CA LYS A 337 1.82 -16.84 -5.94
C LYS A 337 1.72 -15.55 -5.13
N ALA A 338 2.09 -14.39 -5.71
CA ALA A 338 1.99 -13.08 -5.06
C ALA A 338 0.53 -12.71 -4.73
N VAL A 339 -0.40 -12.89 -5.68
CA VAL A 339 -1.83 -12.62 -5.45
C VAL A 339 -2.40 -13.60 -4.43
N SER A 340 -2.08 -14.89 -4.50
CA SER A 340 -2.49 -15.88 -3.49
C SER A 340 -1.92 -15.57 -2.10
N ALA A 341 -0.77 -14.90 -2.02
CA ALA A 341 -0.19 -14.44 -0.77
C ALA A 341 -0.86 -13.18 -0.22
N GLY A 342 -1.68 -12.48 -1.01
CA GLY A 342 -2.45 -11.30 -0.59
C GLY A 342 -2.02 -9.97 -1.21
N ALA A 343 -1.18 -9.97 -2.25
CA ALA A 343 -0.92 -8.80 -3.06
C ALA A 343 -2.19 -8.43 -3.86
N ASP A 344 -2.53 -7.15 -3.87
CA ASP A 344 -3.67 -6.61 -4.61
C ASP A 344 -3.28 -6.19 -6.02
N ILE A 345 -2.05 -5.70 -6.20
CA ILE A 345 -1.51 -5.26 -7.48
C ILE A 345 -0.18 -5.96 -7.75
N VAL A 346 -0.02 -6.45 -8.97
CA VAL A 346 1.23 -6.97 -9.52
C VAL A 346 1.83 -5.94 -10.46
N LEU A 347 3.04 -5.47 -10.17
CA LEU A 347 3.78 -4.54 -11.02
C LEU A 347 4.64 -5.32 -12.02
N VAL A 348 4.50 -5.03 -13.32
CA VAL A 348 5.23 -5.65 -14.43
C VAL A 348 5.77 -4.55 -15.34
N GLY A 349 6.90 -3.96 -14.94
CA GLY A 349 7.41 -2.72 -15.54
C GLY A 349 7.97 -2.86 -16.95
N HIS A 350 8.38 -4.06 -17.36
CA HIS A 350 9.04 -4.28 -18.64
C HIS A 350 8.54 -5.54 -19.34
N ASP A 351 8.81 -5.61 -20.66
CA ASP A 351 8.53 -6.77 -21.50
C ASP A 351 7.03 -7.06 -21.71
N PRO A 352 6.44 -6.63 -22.83
CA PRO A 352 5.02 -6.84 -23.14
C PRO A 352 4.59 -8.32 -23.11
N ALA A 353 5.51 -9.26 -23.43
CA ALA A 353 5.21 -10.69 -23.37
C ALA A 353 5.03 -11.14 -21.90
N LYS A 354 5.84 -10.63 -20.97
CA LYS A 354 5.70 -10.89 -19.54
C LYS A 354 4.41 -10.27 -18.96
N GLN A 355 4.06 -9.06 -19.38
CA GLN A 355 2.82 -8.38 -18.98
C GLN A 355 1.59 -9.20 -19.37
N LYS A 356 1.57 -9.69 -20.61
CA LYS A 356 0.51 -10.59 -21.11
C LYS A 356 0.48 -11.90 -20.35
N ALA A 357 1.63 -12.54 -20.13
CA ALA A 357 1.74 -13.81 -19.41
C ALA A 357 1.22 -13.73 -17.97
N VAL A 358 1.43 -12.61 -17.26
CA VAL A 358 0.87 -12.38 -15.91
C VAL A 358 -0.64 -12.32 -15.95
N ILE A 359 -1.24 -11.55 -16.86
CA ILE A 359 -2.71 -11.43 -16.98
C ILE A 359 -3.33 -12.78 -17.32
N GLU A 360 -2.73 -13.54 -18.24
CA GLU A 360 -3.19 -14.87 -18.62
C GLU A 360 -3.08 -15.88 -17.47
N ALA A 361 -1.97 -15.87 -16.73
CA ALA A 361 -1.77 -16.75 -15.58
C ALA A 361 -2.77 -16.47 -14.45
N LEU A 362 -3.00 -15.20 -14.11
CA LEU A 362 -4.00 -14.80 -13.11
C LEU A 362 -5.42 -15.21 -13.55
N THR A 363 -5.75 -15.01 -14.82
CA THR A 363 -7.06 -15.42 -15.37
C THR A 363 -7.25 -16.95 -15.26
N ALA A 364 -6.24 -17.72 -15.65
CA ALA A 364 -6.27 -19.19 -15.56
C ALA A 364 -6.36 -19.69 -14.10
N ALA A 365 -5.65 -19.03 -13.17
CA ALA A 365 -5.69 -19.37 -11.76
C ALA A 365 -7.08 -19.17 -11.13
N VAL A 366 -7.80 -18.11 -11.54
CA VAL A 366 -9.19 -17.91 -11.10
C VAL A 366 -10.13 -18.93 -11.75
N GLN A 367 -9.99 -19.19 -13.05
CA GLN A 367 -10.83 -20.16 -13.77
C GLN A 367 -10.67 -21.60 -13.24
N SER A 368 -9.47 -21.96 -12.80
CA SER A 368 -9.18 -23.27 -12.19
C SER A 368 -9.58 -23.35 -10.70
N GLY A 369 -9.94 -22.24 -10.07
CA GLY A 369 -10.24 -22.19 -8.64
C GLY A 369 -9.00 -22.14 -7.73
N GLN A 370 -7.79 -21.97 -8.28
CA GLN A 370 -6.56 -21.77 -7.51
C GLN A 370 -6.60 -20.45 -6.72
N ILE A 371 -7.17 -19.39 -7.31
CA ILE A 371 -7.50 -18.12 -6.63
C ILE A 371 -9.03 -18.01 -6.65
N SER A 372 -9.65 -17.76 -5.51
CA SER A 372 -11.10 -17.61 -5.46
C SER A 372 -11.55 -16.25 -6.02
N GLN A 373 -12.75 -16.22 -6.62
CA GLN A 373 -13.38 -14.99 -7.07
C GLN A 373 -13.51 -13.96 -5.92
N LYS A 374 -13.73 -14.43 -4.69
CA LYS A 374 -13.84 -13.58 -3.50
C LYS A 374 -12.53 -12.85 -3.18
N GLU A 375 -11.38 -13.49 -3.35
CA GLU A 375 -10.06 -12.87 -3.16
C GLU A 375 -9.83 -11.78 -4.21
N ILE A 376 -10.15 -12.05 -5.47
CA ILE A 376 -10.09 -11.06 -6.55
C ILE A 376 -11.01 -9.88 -6.26
N ASP A 377 -12.25 -10.13 -5.86
CA ASP A 377 -13.23 -9.08 -5.54
C ASP A 377 -12.75 -8.20 -4.38
N ALA A 378 -12.15 -8.79 -3.36
CA ALA A 378 -11.59 -8.06 -2.23
C ALA A 378 -10.42 -7.16 -2.64
N SER A 379 -9.50 -7.63 -3.50
CA SER A 379 -8.38 -6.86 -4.01
C SER A 379 -8.86 -5.71 -4.92
N VAL A 380 -9.76 -6.01 -5.85
CA VAL A 380 -10.32 -4.98 -6.75
C VAL A 380 -11.14 -3.94 -5.98
N TYR A 381 -11.81 -4.34 -4.91
CA TYR A 381 -12.51 -3.42 -4.01
C TYR A 381 -11.52 -2.43 -3.35
N ARG A 382 -10.37 -2.90 -2.82
CA ARG A 382 -9.34 -2.02 -2.25
C ARG A 382 -8.79 -1.06 -3.30
N ILE A 383 -8.53 -1.54 -4.52
CA ILE A 383 -8.04 -0.73 -5.64
C ILE A 383 -9.07 0.33 -6.06
N ALA A 384 -10.33 -0.06 -6.20
CA ALA A 384 -11.41 0.87 -6.57
C ALA A 384 -11.63 1.92 -5.46
N LYS A 385 -11.63 1.51 -4.19
CA LYS A 385 -11.72 2.41 -3.05
C LYS A 385 -10.55 3.40 -2.99
N LEU A 386 -9.31 2.92 -3.26
CA LEU A 386 -8.13 3.78 -3.37
C LEU A 386 -8.33 4.85 -4.44
N LYS A 387 -8.64 4.46 -5.66
CA LYS A 387 -8.85 5.37 -6.79
C LYS A 387 -9.96 6.38 -6.53
N THR A 388 -11.06 5.95 -5.93
CA THR A 388 -12.19 6.82 -5.59
C THR A 388 -11.84 7.78 -4.45
N SER A 389 -11.15 7.34 -3.40
CA SER A 389 -10.78 8.17 -2.26
C SER A 389 -9.80 9.30 -2.63
N PHE A 390 -8.95 9.06 -3.62
CA PHE A 390 -8.06 10.08 -4.19
C PHE A 390 -8.70 10.86 -5.34
N GLN A 391 -9.99 10.60 -5.65
CA GLN A 391 -10.74 11.29 -6.71
C GLN A 391 -10.00 11.27 -8.06
N LEU A 392 -9.37 10.13 -8.38
CA LEU A 392 -8.63 9.99 -9.63
C LEU A 392 -9.56 10.23 -10.83
N SER A 393 -8.99 10.82 -11.87
CA SER A 393 -9.72 11.14 -13.11
C SER A 393 -8.83 10.95 -14.33
N ASP A 394 -9.44 10.43 -15.40
CA ASP A 394 -8.79 10.36 -16.70
C ASP A 394 -9.04 11.62 -17.55
N GLU A 395 -9.64 12.67 -16.98
CA GLU A 395 -9.74 13.97 -17.69
C GLU A 395 -8.34 14.50 -18.03
N PRO A 396 -8.18 15.16 -19.19
CA PRO A 396 -6.90 15.69 -19.63
C PRO A 396 -6.42 16.80 -18.68
N ILE A 397 -5.11 16.85 -18.47
CA ILE A 397 -4.46 17.92 -17.74
C ILE A 397 -3.95 19.01 -18.72
N PRO A 398 -3.91 20.27 -18.30
CA PRO A 398 -3.22 21.32 -19.06
C PRO A 398 -1.70 21.08 -19.05
N PRO A 399 -0.95 21.67 -19.99
CA PRO A 399 0.52 21.70 -19.92
C PRO A 399 1.03 22.32 -18.62
N ALA A 400 2.09 21.75 -18.07
CA ALA A 400 2.69 22.24 -16.82
C ALA A 400 3.25 23.68 -16.98
N ASN A 401 2.96 24.55 -16.03
CA ASN A 401 3.67 25.85 -15.88
C ASN A 401 4.99 25.64 -15.13
N VAL A 402 6.02 25.21 -15.85
CA VAL A 402 7.33 24.83 -15.29
C VAL A 402 7.97 25.99 -14.50
N SER A 403 7.82 27.24 -14.96
CA SER A 403 8.42 28.38 -14.27
C SER A 403 7.80 28.64 -12.90
N GLU A 404 6.51 28.51 -12.77
CA GLU A 404 5.78 28.66 -11.51
C GLU A 404 6.06 27.47 -10.57
N LEU A 405 5.97 26.26 -11.12
CA LEU A 405 6.31 25.04 -10.38
C LEU A 405 7.70 25.10 -9.78
N ASN A 406 8.71 25.50 -10.57
CA ASN A 406 10.09 25.61 -10.10
C ASN A 406 10.25 26.66 -8.98
N ARG A 407 9.51 27.77 -9.02
CA ARG A 407 9.51 28.74 -7.92
C ARG A 407 8.95 28.12 -6.63
N HIS A 408 7.86 27.35 -6.73
CA HIS A 408 7.26 26.66 -5.58
C HIS A 408 8.21 25.60 -5.00
N ILE A 409 8.80 24.77 -5.87
CA ILE A 409 9.78 23.76 -5.44
C ILE A 409 10.98 24.45 -4.75
N GLN A 410 11.56 25.49 -5.35
CA GLN A 410 12.69 26.22 -4.77
C GLN A 410 12.33 26.83 -3.41
N ALA A 411 11.14 27.40 -3.27
CA ALA A 411 10.68 27.92 -1.99
C ALA A 411 10.52 26.81 -0.93
N ALA A 412 10.00 25.64 -1.31
CA ALA A 412 9.87 24.48 -0.42
C ALA A 412 11.22 23.88 -0.01
N LEU A 413 12.25 23.99 -0.86
CA LEU A 413 13.60 23.49 -0.59
C LEU A 413 14.49 24.48 0.19
N GLN A 414 14.07 25.75 0.33
CA GLN A 414 14.74 26.73 1.19
C GLN A 414 14.41 26.46 2.65
N ARG A 415 15.44 26.51 3.51
CA ARG A 415 15.32 26.35 4.99
C ARG A 415 15.20 27.69 5.67
#